data_983c89028d6925549471a5e9e603973b
#
_entry.id   983c89028d6925549471a5e9e603973b
#
_cell.length_a   1.000
_cell.length_b   1.000
_cell.length_c   1.000
_cell.angle_alpha   90.00
_cell.angle_beta   90.00
_cell.angle_gamma   90.00
#
_symmetry.space_group_name_H-M   'P 1'
#
loop_
_entity.id
_entity.type
_entity.pdbx_description
1 polymer ?
#
loop_
_entity_poly.entity_id
_entity_poly.type
_entity_poly.pdbx_seq_one_letter_code
_entity_poly.pdbx_strand_id
1 'polypeptide(L)'
;MAHAHAEETGYGHAHDHDDHAHHGPAKGIMRWIRTTNHKDLGTLYLFFSFTMFFIGGLMSLVIRAELFHPGLQFVEPEFFNQMTTMHALVMIFGGIMPGFVGLANWMVPMMIGAPDMALPRVNNWGFWILPFAFTMLLSTLFLPGGAPAGGWTMYPPLILQTGEAFPLLVFSIHLMGISSITGGINIVVTILNMRAPGMSLLKMPLFVWTWLITAYLLIAVMPVLAGAVTMLLTDKYFGTSFFYAGGGGDPVMFQHIFWFFGHPEVYIMILPAFGIISTTIPTFARKTLFGYDSMVYATAAIGFLSFIVWAHHMFTVGMPLAAELFFMFATMLISVPTGVKVFNWVATMWRGSMTYETPMLFSIAFVFLFSIGGFSGLMLAMTPADFQYQDTYFVVAHFHYVLVPGALFSIITAIYYWIPKWTGRMYNEFWGKVHFWWSVVWVNVLFFPQHFLGLAGMQRRVPDYNVAFTDFNEISSIGAFLFFFGQFIFVINMLACCYGWFGRKRDVPARVWEGARGLEWTVPSPAPYHTFEVQPQVPAYEITTGQ
;
A
#
# COMPACT_ATOMS: atom_id res chain seq x y z
N MET A 1 69.58 26.10 -41.78
CA MET A 1 68.77 27.08 -42.53
C MET A 1 67.42 26.53 -42.84
N ALA A 2 66.44 27.36 -42.74
CA ALA A 2 65.03 27.22 -43.01
C ALA A 2 64.14 26.82 -41.80
N HIS A 3 63.58 27.88 -41.20
CA HIS A 3 62.46 27.86 -40.32
C HIS A 3 61.15 27.53 -41.08
N ALA A 4 60.33 26.68 -40.58
CA ALA A 4 58.93 26.56 -40.97
C ALA A 4 58.02 26.85 -39.77
N HIS A 5 57.25 27.93 -39.88
CA HIS A 5 56.16 28.29 -38.96
C HIS A 5 55.01 27.30 -39.10
N ALA A 6 54.56 26.74 -37.98
CA ALA A 6 53.32 26.08 -37.91
C ALA A 6 52.32 27.03 -37.24
N GLU A 7 51.25 27.39 -37.96
CA GLU A 7 50.11 28.15 -37.46
C GLU A 7 49.26 27.24 -36.59
N GLU A 8 49.06 27.61 -35.32
CA GLU A 8 48.06 27.07 -34.43
C GLU A 8 46.69 27.65 -34.80
N THR A 9 45.83 26.83 -35.42
CA THR A 9 44.41 27.13 -35.51
C THR A 9 43.70 26.59 -34.27
N GLY A 10 43.54 27.45 -33.27
CA GLY A 10 42.72 27.18 -32.10
C GLY A 10 41.23 27.18 -32.44
N TYR A 11 40.60 26.01 -32.48
CA TYR A 11 39.16 25.88 -32.33
C TYR A 11 38.85 25.66 -30.86
N GLY A 12 38.70 26.76 -30.15
CA GLY A 12 38.10 26.77 -28.83
C GLY A 12 36.58 26.50 -28.93
N HIS A 13 36.17 25.26 -28.76
CA HIS A 13 34.78 24.99 -28.35
C HIS A 13 34.64 25.42 -26.89
N ALA A 14 34.18 26.66 -26.69
CA ALA A 14 33.56 27.05 -25.43
C ALA A 14 32.35 26.13 -25.22
N HIS A 15 32.50 25.13 -24.37
CA HIS A 15 31.34 24.50 -23.73
C HIS A 15 30.73 25.61 -22.86
N ASP A 16 29.65 26.21 -23.34
CA ASP A 16 28.68 26.90 -22.50
C ASP A 16 28.20 25.86 -21.47
N HIS A 17 28.83 25.86 -20.31
CA HIS A 17 28.23 25.35 -19.13
C HIS A 17 27.07 26.30 -18.84
N ASP A 18 25.88 25.95 -19.37
CA ASP A 18 24.65 26.52 -18.91
C ASP A 18 24.67 26.46 -17.37
N ASP A 19 24.89 27.61 -16.78
CA ASP A 19 24.61 27.88 -15.38
C ASP A 19 23.13 27.54 -15.19
N HIS A 20 22.85 26.28 -14.86
CA HIS A 20 21.56 25.88 -14.26
C HIS A 20 21.50 26.61 -12.91
N ALA A 21 21.18 27.91 -12.99
CA ALA A 21 20.86 28.71 -11.83
C ALA A 21 19.91 27.85 -10.96
N HIS A 22 20.35 27.52 -9.75
CA HIS A 22 19.58 26.79 -8.76
C HIS A 22 18.33 27.60 -8.40
N HIS A 23 17.35 27.59 -9.30
CA HIS A 23 16.05 28.16 -9.03
C HIS A 23 15.40 27.25 -7.99
N GLY A 24 15.17 27.77 -6.80
CA GLY A 24 14.35 27.11 -5.79
C GLY A 24 12.98 26.70 -6.37
N PRO A 25 12.21 25.88 -5.67
CA PRO A 25 10.95 25.36 -6.19
C PRO A 25 10.05 26.49 -6.71
N ALA A 26 9.37 26.24 -7.83
CA ALA A 26 8.33 27.15 -8.35
C ALA A 26 7.36 27.54 -7.23
N LYS A 27 6.77 28.72 -7.30
CA LYS A 27 5.81 29.20 -6.27
C LYS A 27 4.36 28.90 -6.66
N GLY A 28 3.49 28.82 -5.67
CA GLY A 28 2.04 28.64 -5.87
C GLY A 28 1.66 27.26 -6.38
N ILE A 29 0.47 27.15 -6.97
CA ILE A 29 -0.10 25.86 -7.40
C ILE A 29 0.73 25.20 -8.52
N MET A 30 1.41 25.99 -9.35
CA MET A 30 2.26 25.46 -10.44
C MET A 30 3.46 24.65 -9.93
N ARG A 31 3.91 24.89 -8.71
CA ARG A 31 4.88 24.04 -8.04
C ARG A 31 4.40 22.59 -8.03
N TRP A 32 3.18 22.37 -7.56
CA TRP A 32 2.60 21.05 -7.37
C TRP A 32 2.25 20.35 -8.69
N ILE A 33 1.76 21.11 -9.68
CA ILE A 33 1.38 20.55 -10.99
C ILE A 33 2.61 20.11 -11.80
N ARG A 34 3.71 20.88 -11.76
CA ARG A 34 4.89 20.66 -12.61
C ARG A 34 6.09 20.07 -11.88
N THR A 35 5.97 19.82 -10.58
CA THR A 35 7.09 19.30 -9.80
C THR A 35 7.57 17.96 -10.35
N THR A 36 8.88 17.81 -10.44
CA THR A 36 9.53 16.54 -10.70
C THR A 36 10.26 16.02 -9.47
N ASN A 37 10.28 16.80 -8.39
CA ASN A 37 10.95 16.44 -7.15
C ASN A 37 10.23 15.30 -6.43
N HIS A 38 10.96 14.26 -6.08
CA HIS A 38 10.42 13.05 -5.46
C HIS A 38 9.70 13.31 -4.11
N LYS A 39 10.14 14.32 -3.33
CA LYS A 39 9.52 14.67 -2.03
C LYS A 39 8.18 15.37 -2.22
N ASP A 40 8.10 16.30 -3.16
CA ASP A 40 6.85 16.97 -3.51
C ASP A 40 5.83 15.95 -4.02
N LEU A 41 6.24 15.03 -4.92
CA LEU A 41 5.37 13.97 -5.43
C LEU A 41 4.97 13.00 -4.33
N GLY A 42 5.89 12.59 -3.46
CA GLY A 42 5.57 11.78 -2.30
C GLY A 42 4.52 12.43 -1.40
N THR A 43 4.61 13.74 -1.20
CA THR A 43 3.62 14.52 -0.45
C THR A 43 2.25 14.52 -1.15
N LEU A 44 2.21 14.71 -2.46
CA LEU A 44 0.96 14.65 -3.25
C LEU A 44 0.30 13.26 -3.15
N TYR A 45 1.07 12.19 -3.28
CA TYR A 45 0.57 10.82 -3.10
C TYR A 45 -0.01 10.58 -1.70
N LEU A 46 0.63 11.08 -0.65
CA LEU A 46 0.13 10.95 0.72
C LEU A 46 -1.18 11.72 0.93
N PHE A 47 -1.27 12.96 0.44
CA PHE A 47 -2.51 13.74 0.49
C PHE A 47 -3.64 13.04 -0.27
N PHE A 48 -3.37 12.54 -1.47
CA PHE A 48 -4.32 11.80 -2.25
C PHE A 48 -4.78 10.53 -1.52
N SER A 49 -3.85 9.75 -0.99
CA SER A 49 -4.10 8.53 -0.22
C SER A 49 -5.05 8.78 0.96
N PHE A 50 -4.77 9.79 1.79
CA PHE A 50 -5.64 10.10 2.93
C PHE A 50 -6.99 10.65 2.50
N THR A 51 -7.08 11.41 1.42
CA THR A 51 -8.36 11.84 0.86
C THR A 51 -9.21 10.63 0.46
N MET A 52 -8.62 9.68 -0.27
CA MET A 52 -9.30 8.45 -0.67
C MET A 52 -9.63 7.55 0.53
N PHE A 53 -8.76 7.49 1.53
CA PHE A 53 -9.03 6.77 2.77
C PHE A 53 -10.29 7.29 3.47
N PHE A 54 -10.48 8.59 3.56
CA PHE A 54 -11.68 9.16 4.17
C PHE A 54 -12.92 8.95 3.29
N ILE A 55 -12.81 9.09 1.96
CA ILE A 55 -13.93 8.82 1.04
C ILE A 55 -14.35 7.34 1.13
N GLY A 56 -13.41 6.41 1.01
CA GLY A 56 -13.68 4.98 1.14
C GLY A 56 -14.16 4.60 2.55
N GLY A 57 -13.65 5.27 3.58
CA GLY A 57 -14.09 5.13 4.95
C GLY A 57 -15.55 5.55 5.16
N LEU A 58 -15.99 6.67 4.59
CA LEU A 58 -17.41 7.08 4.60
C LEU A 58 -18.30 6.04 3.93
N MET A 59 -17.87 5.46 2.81
CA MET A 59 -18.62 4.36 2.17
C MET A 59 -18.76 3.15 3.10
N SER A 60 -17.71 2.81 3.86
CA SER A 60 -17.78 1.72 4.85
C SER A 60 -18.71 2.04 6.03
N LEU A 61 -18.83 3.32 6.42
CA LEU A 61 -19.79 3.72 7.45
C LEU A 61 -21.24 3.57 6.97
N VAL A 62 -21.53 3.79 5.68
CA VAL A 62 -22.85 3.48 5.10
C VAL A 62 -23.14 1.98 5.22
N ILE A 63 -22.19 1.11 4.84
CA ILE A 63 -22.31 -0.34 4.99
C ILE A 63 -22.58 -0.71 6.45
N ARG A 64 -21.83 -0.15 7.40
CA ARG A 64 -21.98 -0.49 8.82
C ARG A 64 -23.22 0.12 9.47
N ALA A 65 -23.72 1.25 8.96
CA ALA A 65 -25.00 1.81 9.39
C ALA A 65 -26.17 0.89 8.98
N GLU A 66 -26.17 0.43 7.71
CA GLU A 66 -27.20 -0.50 7.22
C GLU A 66 -27.21 -1.82 7.99
N LEU A 67 -26.04 -2.36 8.30
CA LEU A 67 -25.89 -3.61 9.03
C LEU A 67 -25.93 -3.43 10.57
N PHE A 68 -26.40 -2.30 11.08
CA PHE A 68 -26.51 -2.10 12.52
C PHE A 68 -27.61 -2.98 13.13
N HIS A 69 -28.77 -3.02 12.49
CA HIS A 69 -29.88 -3.91 12.83
C HIS A 69 -30.30 -4.76 11.63
N PRO A 70 -30.93 -5.92 11.84
CA PRO A 70 -31.48 -6.73 10.76
C PRO A 70 -32.65 -6.01 10.07
N GLY A 71 -32.87 -6.35 8.79
CA GLY A 71 -33.81 -5.69 7.90
C GLY A 71 -33.20 -4.49 7.19
N LEU A 72 -33.80 -4.04 6.08
CA LEU A 72 -33.36 -2.86 5.36
C LEU A 72 -33.66 -1.60 6.19
N GLN A 73 -32.64 -0.80 6.51
CA GLN A 73 -32.72 0.32 7.44
C GLN A 73 -32.66 1.68 6.74
N PHE A 74 -31.59 1.94 5.96
CA PHE A 74 -31.27 3.28 5.47
C PHE A 74 -31.08 3.35 3.97
N VAL A 75 -30.65 2.24 3.32
CA VAL A 75 -30.29 2.23 1.92
C VAL A 75 -30.91 1.05 1.17
N GLU A 76 -31.22 1.27 -0.11
CA GLU A 76 -31.68 0.21 -0.98
C GLU A 76 -30.55 -0.82 -1.25
N PRO A 77 -30.88 -2.11 -1.46
CA PRO A 77 -29.90 -3.18 -1.68
C PRO A 77 -28.91 -2.90 -2.80
N GLU A 78 -29.35 -2.27 -3.88
CA GLU A 78 -28.48 -1.90 -5.00
C GLU A 78 -27.44 -0.85 -4.58
N PHE A 79 -27.85 0.18 -3.85
CA PHE A 79 -26.92 1.20 -3.34
C PHE A 79 -25.95 0.62 -2.30
N PHE A 80 -26.40 -0.32 -1.46
CA PHE A 80 -25.50 -1.05 -0.56
C PHE A 80 -24.40 -1.80 -1.31
N ASN A 81 -24.75 -2.50 -2.39
CA ASN A 81 -23.80 -3.23 -3.24
C ASN A 81 -22.83 -2.27 -3.95
N GLN A 82 -23.31 -1.10 -4.40
CA GLN A 82 -22.46 -0.04 -4.94
C GLN A 82 -21.47 0.45 -3.89
N MET A 83 -21.91 0.72 -2.65
CA MET A 83 -21.01 1.15 -1.57
C MET A 83 -19.98 0.09 -1.24
N THR A 84 -20.34 -1.19 -1.22
CA THR A 84 -19.42 -2.31 -0.99
C THR A 84 -18.34 -2.37 -2.08
N THR A 85 -18.72 -2.24 -3.33
CA THR A 85 -17.80 -2.24 -4.48
C THR A 85 -16.86 -1.05 -4.45
N MET A 86 -17.43 0.15 -4.28
CA MET A 86 -16.69 1.41 -4.30
C MET A 86 -15.76 1.56 -3.09
N HIS A 87 -16.22 1.14 -1.90
CA HIS A 87 -15.36 1.10 -0.71
C HIS A 87 -14.08 0.30 -0.98
N ALA A 88 -14.20 -0.90 -1.51
CA ALA A 88 -13.04 -1.75 -1.77
C ALA A 88 -12.11 -1.15 -2.83
N LEU A 89 -12.63 -0.69 -3.97
CA LEU A 89 -11.83 -0.09 -5.04
C LEU A 89 -11.11 1.20 -4.57
N VAL A 90 -11.82 2.06 -3.86
CA VAL A 90 -11.25 3.32 -3.35
C VAL A 90 -10.20 3.07 -2.27
N MET A 91 -10.43 2.11 -1.36
CA MET A 91 -9.48 1.81 -0.29
C MET A 91 -8.21 1.14 -0.80
N ILE A 92 -8.32 0.16 -1.70
CA ILE A 92 -7.16 -0.58 -2.23
C ILE A 92 -6.34 0.34 -3.14
N PHE A 93 -6.92 0.81 -4.24
CA PHE A 93 -6.20 1.54 -5.28
C PHE A 93 -6.03 3.04 -4.98
N GLY A 94 -6.86 3.62 -4.12
CA GLY A 94 -6.81 5.03 -3.76
C GLY A 94 -6.18 5.31 -2.40
N GLY A 95 -6.46 4.48 -1.40
CA GLY A 95 -5.96 4.65 -0.03
C GLY A 95 -4.61 3.99 0.18
N ILE A 96 -4.55 2.66 0.16
CA ILE A 96 -3.38 1.89 0.59
C ILE A 96 -2.22 2.01 -0.41
N MET A 97 -2.43 1.67 -1.68
CA MET A 97 -1.35 1.67 -2.67
C MET A 97 -0.69 3.04 -2.84
N PRO A 98 -1.44 4.14 -3.07
CA PRO A 98 -0.82 5.46 -3.19
C PRO A 98 -0.14 5.93 -1.90
N GLY A 99 -0.62 5.52 -0.73
CA GLY A 99 0.03 5.80 0.56
C GLY A 99 1.45 5.23 0.61
N PHE A 100 1.61 3.98 0.23
CA PHE A 100 2.94 3.36 0.14
C PHE A 100 3.81 3.96 -0.97
N VAL A 101 3.23 4.25 -2.15
CA VAL A 101 3.96 4.91 -3.25
C VAL A 101 4.45 6.29 -2.82
N GLY A 102 3.65 7.04 -2.05
CA GLY A 102 4.05 8.32 -1.47
C GLY A 102 5.26 8.18 -0.53
N LEU A 103 5.24 7.18 0.33
CA LEU A 103 6.36 6.86 1.22
C LEU A 103 7.61 6.43 0.44
N ALA A 104 7.46 5.63 -0.63
CA ALA A 104 8.57 5.24 -1.49
C ALA A 104 9.20 6.45 -2.17
N ASN A 105 8.39 7.31 -2.77
CA ASN A 105 8.86 8.54 -3.41
C ASN A 105 9.65 9.41 -2.43
N TRP A 106 9.14 9.60 -1.21
CA TRP A 106 9.85 10.36 -0.19
C TRP A 106 11.16 9.71 0.22
N MET A 107 11.15 8.41 0.51
CA MET A 107 12.20 7.79 1.32
C MET A 107 13.20 6.97 0.52
N VAL A 108 12.80 6.31 -0.58
CA VAL A 108 13.73 5.44 -1.34
C VAL A 108 14.96 6.21 -1.83
N PRO A 109 14.84 7.38 -2.52
CA PRO A 109 16.02 8.12 -2.93
C PRO A 109 16.89 8.56 -1.74
N MET A 110 16.25 9.00 -0.64
CA MET A 110 16.98 9.41 0.56
C MET A 110 17.74 8.26 1.22
N MET A 111 17.15 7.07 1.25
CA MET A 111 17.76 5.88 1.85
C MET A 111 18.91 5.30 1.05
N ILE A 112 18.87 5.45 -0.29
CA ILE A 112 19.95 4.94 -1.17
C ILE A 112 20.98 6.00 -1.54
N GLY A 113 20.82 7.25 -1.08
CA GLY A 113 21.71 8.36 -1.40
C GLY A 113 21.57 8.88 -2.83
N ALA A 114 20.41 8.69 -3.46
CA ALA A 114 20.11 9.22 -4.78
C ALA A 114 19.63 10.67 -4.71
N PRO A 115 19.97 11.52 -5.71
CA PRO A 115 19.52 12.92 -5.75
C PRO A 115 18.03 13.06 -6.03
N ASP A 116 17.44 12.17 -6.83
CA ASP A 116 16.01 12.09 -7.16
C ASP A 116 15.67 10.69 -7.69
N MET A 117 14.42 10.50 -8.15
CA MET A 117 14.02 9.31 -8.90
C MET A 117 14.64 9.32 -10.30
N ALA A 118 14.87 8.14 -10.88
CA ALA A 118 15.53 8.00 -12.20
C ALA A 118 14.73 8.63 -13.34
N LEU A 119 13.40 8.61 -13.26
CA LEU A 119 12.50 9.09 -14.31
C LEU A 119 11.53 10.16 -13.74
N PRO A 120 12.01 11.38 -13.43
CA PRO A 120 11.24 12.36 -12.66
C PRO A 120 9.96 12.84 -13.38
N ARG A 121 10.02 13.01 -14.72
CA ARG A 121 8.85 13.40 -15.53
C ARG A 121 7.78 12.31 -15.58
N VAL A 122 8.21 11.06 -15.73
CA VAL A 122 7.30 9.89 -15.69
C VAL A 122 6.66 9.76 -14.30
N ASN A 123 7.41 10.07 -13.25
CA ASN A 123 6.92 10.09 -11.88
C ASN A 123 5.80 11.12 -11.67
N ASN A 124 5.97 12.35 -12.17
CA ASN A 124 4.92 13.37 -12.14
C ASN A 124 3.68 12.93 -12.91
N TRP A 125 3.86 12.41 -14.12
CA TRP A 125 2.75 11.92 -14.95
C TRP A 125 2.02 10.75 -14.28
N GLY A 126 2.75 9.79 -13.70
CA GLY A 126 2.17 8.67 -12.96
C GLY A 126 1.28 9.11 -11.80
N PHE A 127 1.66 10.17 -11.08
CA PHE A 127 0.79 10.74 -10.05
C PHE A 127 -0.48 11.36 -10.64
N TRP A 128 -0.35 12.23 -11.65
CA TRP A 128 -1.50 12.99 -12.14
C TRP A 128 -2.55 12.15 -12.86
N ILE A 129 -2.19 10.95 -13.34
CA ILE A 129 -3.16 9.98 -13.86
C ILE A 129 -4.16 9.56 -12.77
N LEU A 130 -3.74 9.40 -11.51
CA LEU A 130 -4.60 8.90 -10.43
C LEU A 130 -5.81 9.80 -10.13
N PRO A 131 -5.68 11.12 -9.92
CA PRO A 131 -6.84 11.99 -9.76
C PRO A 131 -7.86 11.89 -10.89
N PHE A 132 -7.40 11.74 -12.15
CA PHE A 132 -8.30 11.54 -13.29
C PHE A 132 -9.00 10.17 -13.23
N ALA A 133 -8.27 9.10 -12.94
CA ALA A 133 -8.82 7.76 -12.80
C ALA A 133 -9.91 7.71 -11.71
N PHE A 134 -9.63 8.32 -10.55
CA PHE A 134 -10.59 8.35 -9.45
C PHE A 134 -11.75 9.31 -9.69
N THR A 135 -11.55 10.40 -10.41
CA THR A 135 -12.68 11.24 -10.86
C THR A 135 -13.63 10.45 -11.74
N MET A 136 -13.10 9.65 -12.70
CA MET A 136 -13.92 8.76 -13.53
C MET A 136 -14.65 7.71 -12.67
N LEU A 137 -13.95 7.05 -11.74
CA LEU A 137 -14.56 6.03 -10.88
C LEU A 137 -15.65 6.63 -9.99
N LEU A 138 -15.38 7.74 -9.29
CA LEU A 138 -16.33 8.38 -8.39
C LEU A 138 -17.52 9.01 -9.12
N SER A 139 -17.32 9.48 -10.37
CA SER A 139 -18.43 10.02 -11.19
C SER A 139 -19.49 8.97 -11.50
N THR A 140 -19.16 7.67 -11.45
CA THR A 140 -20.14 6.59 -11.65
C THR A 140 -21.29 6.62 -10.65
N LEU A 141 -21.08 7.15 -9.45
CA LEU A 141 -22.12 7.32 -8.43
C LEU A 141 -23.26 8.24 -8.87
N PHE A 142 -23.03 9.10 -9.85
CA PHE A 142 -23.97 10.10 -10.34
C PHE A 142 -24.59 9.75 -11.68
N LEU A 143 -24.26 8.60 -12.27
CA LEU A 143 -24.81 8.12 -13.52
C LEU A 143 -26.16 7.43 -13.32
N PRO A 144 -27.02 7.37 -14.36
CA PRO A 144 -28.20 6.50 -14.35
C PRO A 144 -27.81 5.04 -14.05
N GLY A 145 -28.46 4.45 -13.06
CA GLY A 145 -28.13 3.10 -12.57
C GLY A 145 -27.01 3.06 -11.51
N GLY A 146 -26.36 4.20 -11.22
CA GLY A 146 -25.36 4.31 -10.17
C GLY A 146 -24.01 3.65 -10.47
N ALA A 147 -23.21 3.46 -9.44
CA ALA A 147 -21.89 2.85 -9.51
C ALA A 147 -21.97 1.31 -9.73
N PRO A 148 -20.85 0.66 -10.12
CA PRO A 148 -20.82 -0.80 -10.23
C PRO A 148 -21.14 -1.49 -8.89
N ALA A 149 -21.95 -2.55 -8.94
CA ALA A 149 -22.47 -3.26 -7.78
C ALA A 149 -21.97 -4.72 -7.66
N GLY A 150 -21.13 -5.18 -8.59
CA GLY A 150 -20.64 -6.57 -8.66
C GLY A 150 -19.48 -6.92 -7.74
N GLY A 151 -19.06 -6.01 -6.83
CA GLY A 151 -17.87 -6.16 -5.99
C GLY A 151 -16.57 -5.80 -6.74
N TRP A 152 -15.48 -5.58 -5.98
CA TRP A 152 -14.18 -5.18 -6.55
C TRP A 152 -13.53 -6.28 -7.42
N THR A 153 -13.97 -7.53 -7.27
CA THR A 153 -13.50 -8.68 -8.04
C THR A 153 -14.11 -8.76 -9.45
N MET A 154 -15.18 -8.00 -9.71
CA MET A 154 -15.78 -7.83 -11.04
C MET A 154 -16.16 -9.15 -11.75
N TYR A 155 -16.72 -10.13 -11.04
CA TYR A 155 -17.03 -11.43 -11.60
C TYR A 155 -18.16 -11.37 -12.65
N PRO A 156 -17.93 -11.91 -13.89
CA PRO A 156 -19.02 -12.19 -14.81
C PRO A 156 -19.85 -13.38 -14.31
N PRO A 157 -21.16 -13.48 -14.63
CA PRO A 157 -21.92 -12.53 -15.46
C PRO A 157 -22.42 -11.28 -14.72
N LEU A 158 -22.31 -11.20 -13.38
CA LEU A 158 -22.89 -10.13 -12.58
C LEU A 158 -22.38 -8.74 -13.01
N ILE A 159 -21.05 -8.57 -13.17
CA ILE A 159 -20.48 -7.27 -13.53
C ILE A 159 -20.94 -6.78 -14.91
N LEU A 160 -21.26 -7.69 -15.83
CA LEU A 160 -21.74 -7.35 -17.17
C LEU A 160 -23.17 -6.77 -17.16
N GLN A 161 -23.90 -6.92 -16.04
CA GLN A 161 -25.21 -6.31 -15.82
C GLN A 161 -25.12 -4.82 -15.44
N THR A 162 -23.95 -4.33 -15.04
CA THR A 162 -23.71 -2.91 -14.76
C THR A 162 -24.02 -2.07 -16.00
N GLY A 163 -24.76 -0.97 -15.83
CA GLY A 163 -25.18 -0.07 -16.91
C GLY A 163 -24.05 0.81 -17.46
N GLU A 164 -24.32 2.13 -17.57
CA GLU A 164 -23.41 3.13 -18.16
C GLU A 164 -22.11 3.33 -17.37
N ALA A 165 -22.09 2.96 -16.09
CA ALA A 165 -20.89 3.03 -15.23
C ALA A 165 -19.80 2.04 -15.64
N PHE A 166 -20.11 0.96 -16.39
CA PHE A 166 -19.16 -0.10 -16.69
C PHE A 166 -17.93 0.36 -17.49
N PRO A 167 -18.05 1.13 -18.58
CA PRO A 167 -16.87 1.62 -19.31
C PRO A 167 -15.98 2.50 -18.43
N LEU A 168 -16.57 3.38 -17.61
CA LEU A 168 -15.80 4.26 -16.70
C LEU A 168 -15.05 3.47 -15.65
N LEU A 169 -15.63 2.41 -15.10
CA LEU A 169 -14.95 1.46 -14.23
C LEU A 169 -13.73 0.87 -14.93
N VAL A 170 -13.91 0.30 -16.12
CA VAL A 170 -12.83 -0.35 -16.87
C VAL A 170 -11.71 0.63 -17.20
N PHE A 171 -12.03 1.80 -17.72
CA PHE A 171 -11.02 2.82 -18.06
C PHE A 171 -10.31 3.37 -16.83
N SER A 172 -11.01 3.57 -15.71
CA SER A 172 -10.38 4.00 -14.47
C SER A 172 -9.34 2.97 -13.98
N ILE A 173 -9.65 1.67 -14.05
CA ILE A 173 -8.72 0.60 -13.69
C ILE A 173 -7.50 0.59 -14.64
N HIS A 174 -7.68 0.80 -15.94
CA HIS A 174 -6.56 0.91 -16.86
C HIS A 174 -5.64 2.09 -16.51
N LEU A 175 -6.19 3.26 -16.19
CA LEU A 175 -5.40 4.42 -15.77
C LEU A 175 -4.64 4.16 -14.46
N MET A 176 -5.28 3.53 -13.48
CA MET A 176 -4.61 3.10 -12.24
C MET A 176 -3.47 2.11 -12.52
N GLY A 177 -3.69 1.16 -13.45
CA GLY A 177 -2.67 0.21 -13.89
C GLY A 177 -1.47 0.88 -14.56
N ILE A 178 -1.70 1.84 -15.45
CA ILE A 178 -0.63 2.63 -16.09
C ILE A 178 0.19 3.39 -15.04
N SER A 179 -0.46 4.04 -14.09
CA SER A 179 0.21 4.71 -12.98
C SER A 179 1.10 3.75 -12.18
N SER A 180 0.57 2.57 -11.86
CA SER A 180 1.29 1.55 -11.07
C SER A 180 2.49 0.97 -11.81
N ILE A 181 2.35 0.65 -13.11
CA ILE A 181 3.45 0.12 -13.94
C ILE A 181 4.56 1.18 -14.07
N THR A 182 4.21 2.41 -14.40
CA THR A 182 5.20 3.49 -14.57
C THR A 182 5.94 3.82 -13.28
N GLY A 183 5.23 3.81 -12.14
CA GLY A 183 5.81 3.94 -10.82
C GLY A 183 6.74 2.77 -10.47
N GLY A 184 6.31 1.53 -10.77
CA GLY A 184 7.12 0.33 -10.55
C GLY A 184 8.43 0.36 -11.36
N ILE A 185 8.36 0.67 -12.65
CA ILE A 185 9.55 0.81 -13.50
C ILE A 185 10.50 1.87 -12.93
N ASN A 186 9.96 3.03 -12.55
CA ASN A 186 10.77 4.11 -12.00
C ASN A 186 11.49 3.70 -10.71
N ILE A 187 10.81 3.02 -9.79
CA ILE A 187 11.39 2.50 -8.55
C ILE A 187 12.50 1.49 -8.84
N VAL A 188 12.28 0.53 -9.73
CA VAL A 188 13.30 -0.47 -10.11
C VAL A 188 14.54 0.21 -10.67
N VAL A 189 14.37 1.11 -11.65
CA VAL A 189 15.51 1.81 -12.29
C VAL A 189 16.26 2.68 -11.27
N THR A 190 15.54 3.36 -10.39
CA THR A 190 16.14 4.18 -9.32
C THR A 190 16.99 3.33 -8.39
N ILE A 191 16.42 2.24 -7.87
CA ILE A 191 17.11 1.37 -6.91
C ILE A 191 18.32 0.68 -7.55
N LEU A 192 18.20 0.19 -8.77
CA LEU A 192 19.28 -0.56 -9.40
C LEU A 192 20.44 0.33 -9.87
N ASN A 193 20.16 1.55 -10.34
CA ASN A 193 21.15 2.39 -11.02
C ASN A 193 21.64 3.60 -10.21
N MET A 194 20.90 4.04 -9.18
CA MET A 194 21.20 5.31 -8.51
C MET A 194 21.64 5.16 -7.06
N ARG A 195 21.98 3.95 -6.62
CA ARG A 195 22.52 3.76 -5.25
C ARG A 195 23.85 4.48 -5.07
N ALA A 196 24.05 5.02 -3.88
CA ALA A 196 25.30 5.64 -3.48
C ALA A 196 26.49 4.67 -3.68
N PRO A 197 27.66 5.17 -4.11
CA PRO A 197 28.87 4.37 -4.23
C PRO A 197 29.18 3.60 -2.93
N GLY A 198 29.45 2.29 -3.05
CA GLY A 198 29.69 1.41 -1.92
C GLY A 198 28.42 0.69 -1.39
N MET A 199 27.21 1.10 -1.77
CA MET A 199 25.96 0.43 -1.40
C MET A 199 25.66 -0.73 -2.36
N SER A 200 26.11 -1.94 -2.03
CA SER A 200 25.69 -3.16 -2.71
C SER A 200 24.23 -3.51 -2.36
N LEU A 201 23.62 -4.48 -3.08
CA LEU A 201 22.22 -4.87 -2.84
C LEU A 201 21.99 -5.34 -1.39
N LEU A 202 22.85 -6.23 -0.86
CA LEU A 202 22.75 -6.72 0.52
C LEU A 202 23.14 -5.67 1.59
N LYS A 203 23.34 -4.44 1.17
CA LYS A 203 23.59 -3.29 2.03
C LYS A 203 22.44 -2.29 2.03
N MET A 204 21.39 -2.54 1.24
CA MET A 204 20.22 -1.67 1.20
C MET A 204 19.36 -1.84 2.45
N PRO A 205 18.72 -0.76 2.93
CA PRO A 205 17.67 -0.88 3.95
C PRO A 205 16.55 -1.83 3.50
N LEU A 206 15.93 -2.56 4.44
CA LEU A 206 14.86 -3.51 4.09
C LEU A 206 13.65 -2.84 3.45
N PHE A 207 13.34 -1.59 3.79
CA PHE A 207 12.29 -0.84 3.11
C PHE A 207 12.56 -0.71 1.60
N VAL A 208 13.82 -0.52 1.21
CA VAL A 208 14.22 -0.47 -0.21
C VAL A 208 14.09 -1.84 -0.87
N TRP A 209 14.46 -2.93 -0.18
CA TRP A 209 14.27 -4.29 -0.66
C TRP A 209 12.79 -4.66 -0.87
N THR A 210 11.94 -4.32 0.10
CA THR A 210 10.50 -4.58 -0.04
C THR A 210 9.91 -3.84 -1.23
N TRP A 211 10.35 -2.60 -1.47
CA TRP A 211 9.93 -1.84 -2.64
C TRP A 211 10.47 -2.38 -3.96
N LEU A 212 11.69 -2.86 -3.99
CA LEU A 212 12.25 -3.48 -5.21
C LEU A 212 11.39 -4.70 -5.63
N ILE A 213 11.06 -5.56 -4.67
CA ILE A 213 10.23 -6.76 -4.93
C ILE A 213 8.79 -6.34 -5.28
N THR A 214 8.19 -5.41 -4.54
CA THR A 214 6.85 -4.88 -4.83
C THR A 214 6.77 -4.29 -6.24
N ALA A 215 7.79 -3.55 -6.67
CA ALA A 215 7.84 -2.97 -8.02
C ALA A 215 7.89 -4.04 -9.12
N TYR A 216 8.63 -5.13 -8.92
CA TYR A 216 8.59 -6.27 -9.85
C TYR A 216 7.22 -6.93 -9.90
N LEU A 217 6.55 -7.10 -8.75
CA LEU A 217 5.19 -7.64 -8.72
C LEU A 217 4.23 -6.73 -9.51
N LEU A 218 4.25 -5.42 -9.29
CA LEU A 218 3.43 -4.45 -10.01
C LEU A 218 3.60 -4.56 -11.53
N ILE A 219 4.84 -4.60 -12.02
CA ILE A 219 5.14 -4.70 -13.45
C ILE A 219 4.59 -6.01 -14.03
N ALA A 220 4.65 -7.11 -13.27
CA ALA A 220 4.23 -8.42 -13.74
C ALA A 220 2.69 -8.58 -13.76
N VAL A 221 1.97 -8.08 -12.74
CA VAL A 221 0.55 -8.43 -12.57
C VAL A 221 -0.44 -7.39 -13.09
N MET A 222 -0.06 -6.10 -13.16
CA MET A 222 -0.97 -5.08 -13.65
C MET A 222 -1.40 -5.28 -15.11
N PRO A 223 -0.54 -5.75 -16.03
CA PRO A 223 -0.99 -6.11 -17.39
C PRO A 223 -2.00 -7.24 -17.42
N VAL A 224 -1.94 -8.19 -16.47
CA VAL A 224 -2.90 -9.28 -16.36
C VAL A 224 -4.29 -8.76 -15.97
N LEU A 225 -4.36 -7.86 -15.00
CA LEU A 225 -5.61 -7.19 -14.63
C LEU A 225 -6.17 -6.40 -15.83
N ALA A 226 -5.33 -5.62 -16.51
CA ALA A 226 -5.73 -4.86 -17.68
C ALA A 226 -6.30 -5.78 -18.78
N GLY A 227 -5.67 -6.93 -19.03
CA GLY A 227 -6.18 -7.97 -19.94
C GLY A 227 -7.55 -8.51 -19.52
N ALA A 228 -7.72 -8.86 -18.25
CA ALA A 228 -8.98 -9.38 -17.72
C ALA A 228 -10.15 -8.41 -17.92
N VAL A 229 -9.97 -7.14 -17.54
CA VAL A 229 -11.05 -6.13 -17.69
C VAL A 229 -11.27 -5.69 -19.15
N THR A 230 -10.24 -5.81 -20.01
CA THR A 230 -10.39 -5.61 -21.45
C THR A 230 -11.27 -6.71 -22.06
N MET A 231 -11.05 -7.98 -21.69
CA MET A 231 -11.89 -9.09 -22.13
C MET A 231 -13.34 -8.92 -21.67
N LEU A 232 -13.60 -8.44 -20.44
CA LEU A 232 -14.96 -8.08 -20.00
C LEU A 232 -15.57 -6.98 -20.86
N LEU A 233 -14.78 -5.96 -21.21
CA LEU A 233 -15.24 -4.86 -22.07
C LEU A 233 -15.63 -5.35 -23.47
N THR A 234 -14.82 -6.24 -24.05
CA THR A 234 -15.10 -6.80 -25.37
C THR A 234 -16.29 -7.78 -25.36
N ASP A 235 -16.46 -8.57 -24.31
CA ASP A 235 -17.64 -9.42 -24.15
C ASP A 235 -18.93 -8.58 -24.09
N LYS A 236 -18.89 -7.42 -23.42
CA LYS A 236 -20.07 -6.57 -23.27
C LYS A 236 -20.42 -5.78 -24.55
N TYR A 237 -19.42 -5.24 -25.27
CA TYR A 237 -19.67 -4.26 -26.34
C TYR A 237 -19.25 -4.70 -27.73
N PHE A 238 -18.42 -5.73 -27.86
CA PHE A 238 -17.85 -6.16 -29.14
C PHE A 238 -18.23 -7.59 -29.55
N GLY A 239 -19.12 -8.24 -28.79
CA GLY A 239 -19.66 -9.55 -29.13
C GLY A 239 -18.67 -10.71 -29.00
N THR A 240 -17.59 -10.54 -28.25
CA THR A 240 -16.74 -11.67 -27.83
C THR A 240 -17.45 -12.48 -26.76
N SER A 241 -16.98 -13.70 -26.50
CA SER A 241 -17.57 -14.60 -25.51
C SER A 241 -16.50 -15.29 -24.65
N PHE A 242 -15.52 -14.54 -24.17
CA PHE A 242 -14.47 -15.09 -23.30
C PHE A 242 -15.06 -15.71 -22.03
N PHE A 243 -16.07 -15.08 -21.46
CA PHE A 243 -16.66 -15.45 -20.17
C PHE A 243 -18.15 -15.80 -20.26
N TYR A 244 -18.71 -15.88 -21.46
CA TYR A 244 -20.10 -16.23 -21.70
C TYR A 244 -20.20 -17.69 -22.12
N ALA A 245 -20.76 -18.54 -21.27
CA ALA A 245 -20.85 -19.99 -21.47
C ALA A 245 -21.63 -20.38 -22.75
N GLY A 246 -22.71 -19.65 -23.08
CA GLY A 246 -23.49 -19.86 -24.30
C GLY A 246 -22.72 -19.64 -25.62
N GLY A 247 -21.60 -18.91 -25.58
CA GLY A 247 -20.70 -18.70 -26.72
C GLY A 247 -19.41 -19.54 -26.62
N GLY A 248 -19.32 -20.49 -25.70
CA GLY A 248 -18.15 -21.35 -25.52
C GLY A 248 -17.11 -20.79 -24.54
N GLY A 249 -17.39 -19.67 -23.87
CA GLY A 249 -16.53 -19.09 -22.83
C GLY A 249 -16.77 -19.69 -21.44
N ASP A 250 -15.97 -19.25 -20.45
CA ASP A 250 -16.06 -19.75 -19.09
C ASP A 250 -15.89 -18.63 -18.05
N PRO A 251 -16.89 -18.34 -17.20
CA PRO A 251 -16.77 -17.37 -16.12
C PRO A 251 -15.66 -17.73 -15.09
N VAL A 252 -15.37 -19.02 -14.89
CA VAL A 252 -14.30 -19.47 -13.99
C VAL A 252 -12.92 -19.09 -14.52
N MET A 253 -12.75 -19.05 -15.85
CA MET A 253 -11.53 -18.54 -16.48
C MET A 253 -11.25 -17.09 -16.08
N PHE A 254 -12.30 -16.23 -16.00
CA PHE A 254 -12.13 -14.86 -15.49
C PHE A 254 -11.56 -14.88 -14.07
N GLN A 255 -12.10 -15.73 -13.20
CA GLN A 255 -11.64 -15.81 -11.80
C GLN A 255 -10.16 -16.21 -11.73
N HIS A 256 -9.69 -17.16 -12.53
CA HIS A 256 -8.27 -17.52 -12.62
C HIS A 256 -7.41 -16.35 -13.06
N ILE A 257 -7.77 -15.65 -14.12
CA ILE A 257 -7.00 -14.50 -14.63
C ILE A 257 -7.01 -13.37 -13.61
N PHE A 258 -8.18 -13.05 -13.03
CA PHE A 258 -8.29 -12.00 -12.00
C PHE A 258 -7.43 -12.33 -10.77
N TRP A 259 -7.49 -13.55 -10.24
CA TRP A 259 -6.76 -13.90 -9.03
C TRP A 259 -5.26 -14.14 -9.25
N PHE A 260 -4.85 -14.45 -10.48
CA PHE A 260 -3.42 -14.42 -10.82
C PHE A 260 -2.82 -13.00 -10.66
N PHE A 261 -3.62 -11.96 -10.87
CA PHE A 261 -3.31 -10.60 -10.41
C PHE A 261 -3.60 -10.44 -8.91
N GLY A 262 -4.78 -10.85 -8.46
CA GLY A 262 -5.34 -10.45 -7.17
C GLY A 262 -4.56 -10.94 -5.96
N HIS A 263 -3.95 -12.13 -6.00
CA HIS A 263 -3.14 -12.58 -4.87
C HIS A 263 -1.78 -11.86 -4.79
N PRO A 264 -0.98 -11.71 -5.85
CA PRO A 264 0.19 -10.83 -5.80
C PRO A 264 -0.16 -9.39 -5.38
N GLU A 265 -1.35 -8.87 -5.72
CA GLU A 265 -1.81 -7.55 -5.30
C GLU A 265 -1.87 -7.42 -3.77
N VAL A 266 -2.36 -8.43 -3.05
CA VAL A 266 -2.38 -8.36 -1.58
C VAL A 266 -0.97 -8.34 -0.98
N TYR A 267 0.01 -8.96 -1.66
CA TYR A 267 1.43 -8.85 -1.25
C TYR A 267 2.06 -7.51 -1.67
N ILE A 268 1.65 -6.91 -2.78
CA ILE A 268 2.00 -5.52 -3.13
C ILE A 268 1.57 -4.57 -2.01
N MET A 269 0.40 -4.80 -1.43
CA MET A 269 -0.11 -3.97 -0.33
C MET A 269 0.60 -4.20 1.01
N ILE A 270 1.19 -5.36 1.28
CA ILE A 270 1.76 -5.66 2.59
C ILE A 270 3.30 -5.63 2.65
N LEU A 271 4.00 -5.92 1.55
CA LEU A 271 5.47 -5.95 1.57
C LEU A 271 6.11 -4.62 1.97
N PRO A 272 5.65 -3.45 1.49
CA PRO A 272 6.18 -2.16 1.96
C PRO A 272 5.98 -1.96 3.47
N ALA A 273 4.86 -2.44 4.02
CA ALA A 273 4.61 -2.43 5.46
C ALA A 273 5.70 -3.20 6.23
N PHE A 274 6.07 -4.39 5.75
CA PHE A 274 7.15 -5.17 6.35
C PHE A 274 8.48 -4.42 6.36
N GLY A 275 8.76 -3.64 5.32
CA GLY A 275 9.93 -2.77 5.25
C GLY A 275 9.92 -1.65 6.30
N ILE A 276 8.78 -1.00 6.50
CA ILE A 276 8.59 0.04 7.51
C ILE A 276 8.82 -0.52 8.91
N ILE A 277 8.16 -1.63 9.25
CA ILE A 277 8.28 -2.28 10.55
C ILE A 277 9.71 -2.74 10.81
N SER A 278 10.39 -3.24 9.79
CA SER A 278 11.81 -3.64 9.86
C SER A 278 12.77 -2.45 10.02
N THR A 279 12.32 -1.23 9.77
CA THR A 279 13.07 0.01 10.00
C THR A 279 12.79 0.59 11.38
N THR A 280 11.53 0.58 11.82
CA THR A 280 11.11 1.23 13.07
C THR A 280 11.47 0.39 14.30
N ILE A 281 11.24 -0.92 14.29
CA ILE A 281 11.55 -1.78 15.45
C ILE A 281 13.03 -1.69 15.86
N PRO A 282 14.03 -1.83 14.97
CA PRO A 282 15.44 -1.68 15.35
C PRO A 282 15.78 -0.31 15.95
N THR A 283 15.17 0.75 15.39
CA THR A 283 15.37 2.12 15.89
C THR A 283 15.00 2.25 17.37
N PHE A 284 13.80 1.81 17.73
CA PHE A 284 13.29 1.97 19.09
C PHE A 284 13.68 0.82 20.04
N ALA A 285 14.15 -0.31 19.51
CA ALA A 285 14.81 -1.35 20.30
C ALA A 285 16.29 -1.05 20.54
N ARG A 286 16.86 -0.05 19.85
CA ARG A 286 18.29 0.32 19.88
C ARG A 286 19.21 -0.87 19.58
N LYS A 287 18.76 -1.74 18.67
CA LYS A 287 19.48 -2.92 18.22
C LYS A 287 19.57 -2.96 16.71
N THR A 288 20.50 -3.74 16.19
CA THR A 288 20.48 -4.15 14.79
C THR A 288 19.32 -5.10 14.55
N LEU A 289 18.76 -5.07 13.35
CA LEU A 289 17.72 -5.99 12.95
C LEU A 289 18.25 -7.43 12.98
N PHE A 290 17.57 -8.30 13.71
CA PHE A 290 17.93 -9.71 13.76
C PHE A 290 17.67 -10.39 12.42
N GLY A 291 18.67 -11.06 11.88
CA GLY A 291 18.52 -11.90 10.69
C GLY A 291 18.24 -11.12 9.40
N TYR A 292 18.95 -10.04 9.13
CA TYR A 292 18.77 -9.24 7.92
C TYR A 292 18.72 -10.06 6.62
N ASP A 293 19.70 -10.93 6.39
CA ASP A 293 19.75 -11.75 5.19
C ASP A 293 18.52 -12.65 5.07
N SER A 294 18.11 -13.27 6.19
CA SER A 294 16.89 -14.09 6.21
C SER A 294 15.62 -13.25 5.94
N MET A 295 15.60 -11.98 6.36
CA MET A 295 14.50 -11.06 6.05
C MET A 295 14.44 -10.71 4.56
N VAL A 296 15.60 -10.52 3.91
CA VAL A 296 15.69 -10.30 2.45
C VAL A 296 15.19 -11.53 1.70
N TYR A 297 15.72 -12.71 2.03
CA TYR A 297 15.31 -13.95 1.37
C TYR A 297 13.84 -14.31 1.62
N ALA A 298 13.35 -14.09 2.83
CA ALA A 298 11.92 -14.27 3.13
C ALA A 298 11.03 -13.33 2.30
N THR A 299 11.43 -12.08 2.11
CA THR A 299 10.70 -11.14 1.26
C THR A 299 10.67 -11.59 -0.19
N ALA A 300 11.81 -12.04 -0.73
CA ALA A 300 11.91 -12.56 -2.08
C ALA A 300 11.07 -13.84 -2.26
N ALA A 301 11.12 -14.74 -1.28
CA ALA A 301 10.32 -15.98 -1.29
C ALA A 301 8.81 -15.69 -1.30
N ILE A 302 8.33 -14.73 -0.47
CA ILE A 302 6.93 -14.31 -0.48
C ILE A 302 6.55 -13.76 -1.86
N GLY A 303 7.37 -12.89 -2.45
CA GLY A 303 7.12 -12.34 -3.78
C GLY A 303 7.01 -13.43 -4.84
N PHE A 304 7.92 -14.40 -4.86
CA PHE A 304 7.88 -15.52 -5.80
C PHE A 304 6.66 -16.44 -5.57
N LEU A 305 6.43 -16.86 -4.33
CA LEU A 305 5.32 -17.75 -3.99
C LEU A 305 3.96 -17.13 -4.31
N SER A 306 3.84 -15.81 -4.26
CA SER A 306 2.58 -15.10 -4.55
C SER A 306 1.99 -15.42 -5.93
N PHE A 307 2.82 -15.83 -6.90
CA PHE A 307 2.38 -16.19 -8.25
C PHE A 307 1.79 -17.60 -8.39
N ILE A 308 1.97 -18.47 -7.42
CA ILE A 308 1.58 -19.89 -7.52
C ILE A 308 0.50 -20.31 -6.52
N VAL A 309 -0.17 -19.36 -5.87
CA VAL A 309 -1.14 -19.64 -4.80
C VAL A 309 -2.54 -19.08 -5.07
N TRP A 310 -2.77 -18.37 -6.17
CA TRP A 310 -3.97 -17.53 -6.41
C TRP A 310 -5.30 -18.26 -6.26
N ALA A 311 -5.38 -19.57 -6.60
CA ALA A 311 -6.67 -20.26 -6.65
C ALA A 311 -7.20 -20.72 -5.28
N HIS A 312 -6.53 -20.38 -4.16
CA HIS A 312 -7.16 -20.48 -2.85
C HIS A 312 -8.35 -19.51 -2.67
N HIS A 313 -8.48 -18.50 -3.54
CA HIS A 313 -9.69 -17.69 -3.62
C HIS A 313 -10.85 -18.37 -4.35
N MET A 314 -10.66 -19.61 -4.82
CA MET A 314 -11.56 -20.33 -5.74
C MET A 314 -11.87 -21.76 -5.29
N PHE A 315 -11.67 -22.12 -4.02
CA PHE A 315 -11.88 -23.50 -3.55
C PHE A 315 -13.32 -23.99 -3.74
N THR A 316 -14.31 -23.09 -3.79
CA THR A 316 -15.74 -23.45 -3.93
C THR A 316 -16.27 -23.38 -5.37
N VAL A 317 -15.42 -23.15 -6.39
CA VAL A 317 -15.85 -23.07 -7.79
C VAL A 317 -15.97 -24.42 -8.50
N GLY A 318 -15.60 -25.52 -7.83
CA GLY A 318 -15.63 -26.88 -8.38
C GLY A 318 -14.34 -27.29 -9.08
N MET A 319 -13.19 -26.89 -8.55
CA MET A 319 -11.90 -27.33 -9.03
C MET A 319 -11.68 -28.84 -8.81
N PRO A 320 -10.87 -29.52 -9.67
CA PRO A 320 -10.46 -30.89 -9.40
C PRO A 320 -9.67 -31.01 -8.10
N LEU A 321 -9.85 -32.10 -7.35
CA LEU A 321 -9.19 -32.35 -6.06
C LEU A 321 -7.66 -32.14 -6.12
N ALA A 322 -7.01 -32.55 -7.20
CA ALA A 322 -5.58 -32.35 -7.37
C ALA A 322 -5.17 -30.86 -7.39
N ALA A 323 -5.99 -29.99 -7.99
CA ALA A 323 -5.77 -28.56 -7.99
C ALA A 323 -6.04 -27.97 -6.59
N GLU A 324 -7.10 -28.36 -5.92
CA GLU A 324 -7.39 -27.93 -4.54
C GLU A 324 -6.22 -28.26 -3.60
N LEU A 325 -5.71 -29.50 -3.64
CA LEU A 325 -4.57 -29.92 -2.84
C LEU A 325 -3.30 -29.12 -3.19
N PHE A 326 -3.02 -28.90 -4.48
CA PHE A 326 -1.88 -28.12 -4.90
C PHE A 326 -1.93 -26.68 -4.34
N PHE A 327 -3.05 -25.98 -4.55
CA PHE A 327 -3.18 -24.59 -4.08
C PHE A 327 -3.26 -24.50 -2.55
N MET A 328 -3.83 -25.48 -1.88
CA MET A 328 -3.80 -25.58 -0.42
C MET A 328 -2.36 -25.64 0.11
N PHE A 329 -1.56 -26.61 -0.33
CA PHE A 329 -0.18 -26.77 0.14
C PHE A 329 0.72 -25.60 -0.27
N ALA A 330 0.60 -25.12 -1.51
CA ALA A 330 1.35 -23.95 -1.98
C ALA A 330 1.03 -22.69 -1.14
N THR A 331 -0.24 -22.49 -0.79
CA THR A 331 -0.66 -21.36 0.05
C THR A 331 -0.14 -21.49 1.48
N MET A 332 -0.22 -22.69 2.07
CA MET A 332 0.34 -22.92 3.41
C MET A 332 1.85 -22.69 3.45
N LEU A 333 2.56 -22.97 2.37
CA LEU A 333 4.01 -22.78 2.30
C LEU A 333 4.41 -21.31 2.47
N ILE A 334 3.58 -20.33 2.04
CA ILE A 334 3.89 -18.90 2.16
C ILE A 334 3.91 -18.41 3.62
N SER A 335 3.31 -19.17 4.53
CA SER A 335 3.36 -18.89 5.96
C SER A 335 4.75 -19.04 6.56
N VAL A 336 5.61 -19.87 5.98
CA VAL A 336 6.98 -20.11 6.48
C VAL A 336 7.83 -18.84 6.38
N PRO A 337 8.04 -18.23 5.20
CA PRO A 337 8.80 -16.99 5.12
C PRO A 337 8.13 -15.83 5.87
N THR A 338 6.81 -15.81 5.98
CA THR A 338 6.09 -14.82 6.78
C THR A 338 6.39 -15.01 8.27
N GLY A 339 6.39 -16.25 8.76
CA GLY A 339 6.78 -16.60 10.12
C GLY A 339 8.23 -16.20 10.45
N VAL A 340 9.16 -16.39 9.53
CA VAL A 340 10.55 -15.93 9.69
C VAL A 340 10.58 -14.43 9.98
N LYS A 341 9.79 -13.62 9.29
CA LYS A 341 9.73 -12.17 9.53
C LYS A 341 9.20 -11.83 10.92
N VAL A 342 8.10 -12.43 11.32
CA VAL A 342 7.49 -12.19 12.65
C VAL A 342 8.49 -12.58 13.75
N PHE A 343 9.12 -13.74 13.66
CA PHE A 343 10.12 -14.17 14.64
C PHE A 343 11.34 -13.24 14.68
N ASN A 344 11.80 -12.74 13.54
CA ASN A 344 12.93 -11.81 13.49
C ASN A 344 12.59 -10.45 14.10
N TRP A 345 11.37 -9.94 13.94
CA TRP A 345 10.91 -8.73 14.63
C TRP A 345 10.85 -8.93 16.15
N VAL A 346 10.30 -10.06 16.62
CA VAL A 346 10.28 -10.42 18.05
C VAL A 346 11.70 -10.57 18.59
N ALA A 347 12.59 -11.26 17.87
CA ALA A 347 13.99 -11.42 18.27
C ALA A 347 14.76 -10.09 18.29
N THR A 348 14.41 -9.14 17.42
CA THR A 348 14.98 -7.78 17.46
C THR A 348 14.55 -7.04 18.73
N MET A 349 13.29 -7.15 19.12
CA MET A 349 12.78 -6.56 20.37
C MET A 349 13.32 -7.26 21.62
N TRP A 350 13.56 -8.56 21.55
CA TRP A 350 14.03 -9.35 22.69
C TRP A 350 15.36 -8.84 23.22
N ARG A 351 15.40 -8.51 24.53
CA ARG A 351 16.56 -7.91 25.20
C ARG A 351 17.05 -6.61 24.56
N GLY A 352 16.18 -5.88 23.86
CA GLY A 352 16.44 -4.53 23.37
C GLY A 352 16.24 -3.49 24.48
N SER A 353 16.93 -2.36 24.34
CA SER A 353 16.68 -1.17 25.16
C SER A 353 15.50 -0.37 24.58
N MET A 354 14.29 -0.94 24.72
CA MET A 354 13.11 -0.43 24.05
C MET A 354 12.62 0.89 24.62
N THR A 355 12.23 1.79 23.73
CA THR A 355 11.47 2.99 24.03
C THR A 355 10.12 2.94 23.31
N TYR A 356 9.09 3.58 23.88
CA TYR A 356 7.70 3.40 23.47
C TYR A 356 7.10 4.71 22.93
N GLU A 357 7.79 5.30 21.96
CA GLU A 357 7.25 6.38 21.16
C GLU A 357 6.14 5.86 20.23
N THR A 358 5.29 6.77 19.78
CA THR A 358 4.11 6.43 18.96
C THR A 358 4.42 5.48 17.78
N PRO A 359 5.50 5.66 16.99
CA PRO A 359 5.82 4.71 15.91
C PRO A 359 6.12 3.30 16.41
N MET A 360 6.78 3.17 17.56
CA MET A 360 7.08 1.85 18.14
C MET A 360 5.82 1.14 18.63
N LEU A 361 4.90 1.88 19.24
CA LEU A 361 3.64 1.32 19.71
C LEU A 361 2.83 0.75 18.53
N PHE A 362 2.71 1.49 17.43
CA PHE A 362 2.06 0.98 16.22
C PHE A 362 2.81 -0.20 15.61
N SER A 363 4.15 -0.23 15.67
CA SER A 363 4.94 -1.37 15.19
C SER A 363 4.69 -2.64 16.01
N ILE A 364 4.58 -2.52 17.33
CA ILE A 364 4.23 -3.65 18.21
C ILE A 364 2.81 -4.14 17.92
N ALA A 365 1.85 -3.22 17.80
CA ALA A 365 0.49 -3.56 17.44
C ALA A 365 0.41 -4.24 16.06
N PHE A 366 1.20 -3.77 15.09
CA PHE A 366 1.33 -4.44 13.79
C PHE A 366 1.75 -5.90 13.96
N VAL A 367 2.84 -6.17 14.67
CA VAL A 367 3.35 -7.54 14.83
C VAL A 367 2.29 -8.46 15.45
N PHE A 368 1.60 -7.98 16.47
CA PHE A 368 0.58 -8.76 17.16
C PHE A 368 -0.69 -8.97 16.33
N LEU A 369 -1.28 -7.89 15.82
CA LEU A 369 -2.57 -7.95 15.12
C LEU A 369 -2.43 -8.54 13.70
N PHE A 370 -1.34 -8.25 13.01
CA PHE A 370 -1.01 -8.91 11.74
C PHE A 370 -0.87 -10.43 11.94
N SER A 371 -0.31 -10.89 13.06
CA SER A 371 -0.22 -12.33 13.35
C SER A 371 -1.59 -12.97 13.52
N ILE A 372 -2.55 -12.29 14.15
CA ILE A 372 -3.96 -12.76 14.22
C ILE A 372 -4.53 -12.91 12.81
N GLY A 373 -4.33 -11.88 11.96
CA GLY A 373 -4.71 -11.94 10.54
C GLY A 373 -4.03 -13.07 9.78
N GLY A 374 -2.75 -13.35 10.05
CA GLY A 374 -1.99 -14.45 9.46
C GLY A 374 -2.53 -15.82 9.88
N PHE A 375 -2.89 -16.02 11.14
CA PHE A 375 -3.49 -17.28 11.62
C PHE A 375 -4.87 -17.53 11.02
N SER A 376 -5.73 -16.52 10.93
CA SER A 376 -7.01 -16.64 10.22
C SER A 376 -6.80 -16.94 8.72
N GLY A 377 -5.72 -16.39 8.10
CA GLY A 377 -5.32 -16.73 6.74
C GLY A 377 -4.89 -18.18 6.56
N LEU A 378 -4.20 -18.76 7.55
CA LEU A 378 -3.87 -20.19 7.53
C LEU A 378 -5.12 -21.08 7.60
N MET A 379 -6.15 -20.67 8.35
CA MET A 379 -7.42 -21.38 8.37
C MET A 379 -8.10 -21.35 7.00
N LEU A 380 -8.10 -20.19 6.32
CA LEU A 380 -8.64 -20.03 4.96
C LEU A 380 -7.80 -20.75 3.90
N ALA A 381 -6.51 -20.95 4.14
CA ALA A 381 -5.63 -21.70 3.23
C ALA A 381 -5.97 -23.19 3.15
N MET A 382 -6.63 -23.74 4.17
CA MET A 382 -7.00 -25.15 4.23
C MET A 382 -8.34 -25.36 3.53
N THR A 383 -8.36 -26.02 2.38
CA THR A 383 -9.57 -26.27 1.59
C THR A 383 -10.75 -26.81 2.39
N PRO A 384 -10.60 -27.87 3.25
CA PRO A 384 -11.73 -28.37 4.02
C PRO A 384 -12.33 -27.34 4.99
N ALA A 385 -11.52 -26.43 5.52
CA ALA A 385 -12.01 -25.35 6.38
C ALA A 385 -12.63 -24.21 5.54
N ASP A 386 -12.04 -23.89 4.40
CA ASP A 386 -12.52 -22.81 3.54
C ASP A 386 -13.89 -23.11 2.90
N PHE A 387 -14.24 -24.36 2.69
CA PHE A 387 -15.61 -24.72 2.29
C PHE A 387 -16.67 -24.17 3.24
N GLN A 388 -16.33 -24.01 4.52
CA GLN A 388 -17.21 -23.40 5.51
C GLN A 388 -17.08 -21.89 5.58
N TYR A 389 -15.90 -21.33 5.28
CA TYR A 389 -15.59 -19.91 5.50
C TYR A 389 -15.67 -19.04 4.25
N GLN A 390 -15.55 -19.64 3.06
CA GLN A 390 -15.60 -18.91 1.79
C GLN A 390 -16.87 -18.04 1.71
N ASP A 391 -16.66 -16.77 1.29
CA ASP A 391 -17.72 -15.76 1.16
C ASP A 391 -18.51 -15.44 2.45
N THR A 392 -17.98 -15.78 3.63
CA THR A 392 -18.51 -15.37 4.92
C THR A 392 -17.77 -14.16 5.51
N TYR A 393 -18.27 -13.62 6.62
CA TYR A 393 -17.61 -12.57 7.39
C TYR A 393 -16.28 -13.00 8.02
N PHE A 394 -15.96 -14.28 8.07
CA PHE A 394 -14.63 -14.75 8.48
C PHE A 394 -13.54 -14.27 7.50
N VAL A 395 -13.82 -14.30 6.20
CA VAL A 395 -12.92 -13.76 5.18
C VAL A 395 -12.75 -12.24 5.35
N VAL A 396 -13.85 -11.53 5.65
CA VAL A 396 -13.83 -10.08 5.90
C VAL A 396 -12.97 -9.74 7.11
N ALA A 397 -13.11 -10.46 8.21
CA ALA A 397 -12.30 -10.31 9.40
C ALA A 397 -10.80 -10.54 9.08
N HIS A 398 -10.49 -11.64 8.38
CA HIS A 398 -9.12 -11.97 7.99
C HIS A 398 -8.45 -10.84 7.21
N PHE A 399 -9.01 -10.46 6.07
CA PHE A 399 -8.31 -9.49 5.23
C PHE A 399 -8.26 -8.09 5.85
N HIS A 400 -9.24 -7.72 6.69
CA HIS A 400 -9.14 -6.45 7.40
C HIS A 400 -8.07 -6.46 8.50
N TYR A 401 -7.79 -7.58 9.16
CA TYR A 401 -6.67 -7.68 10.10
C TYR A 401 -5.30 -7.55 9.42
N VAL A 402 -5.15 -8.05 8.20
CA VAL A 402 -3.89 -7.84 7.45
C VAL A 402 -3.82 -6.49 6.75
N LEU A 403 -4.95 -5.86 6.40
CA LEU A 403 -4.96 -4.54 5.74
C LEU A 403 -4.96 -3.37 6.72
N VAL A 404 -5.81 -3.37 7.77
CA VAL A 404 -5.93 -2.20 8.66
C VAL A 404 -4.80 -2.20 9.69
N PRO A 405 -4.66 -3.16 10.63
CA PRO A 405 -3.48 -3.20 11.49
C PRO A 405 -2.18 -3.50 10.73
N GLY A 406 -2.26 -4.18 9.58
CA GLY A 406 -1.11 -4.44 8.71
C GLY A 406 -0.71 -3.21 7.90
N ALA A 407 -1.38 -2.96 6.77
CA ALA A 407 -0.97 -1.91 5.84
C ALA A 407 -1.21 -0.49 6.38
N LEU A 408 -2.42 -0.17 6.86
CA LEU A 408 -2.74 1.20 7.29
C LEU A 408 -1.92 1.60 8.53
N PHE A 409 -1.81 0.76 9.56
CA PHE A 409 -1.00 1.10 10.75
C PHE A 409 0.47 1.28 10.39
N SER A 410 1.00 0.56 9.41
CA SER A 410 2.37 0.77 8.96
C SER A 410 2.56 2.10 8.21
N ILE A 411 1.59 2.54 7.39
CA ILE A 411 1.60 3.88 6.78
C ILE A 411 1.59 4.96 7.89
N ILE A 412 0.73 4.80 8.88
CA ILE A 412 0.65 5.69 10.04
C ILE A 412 1.98 5.69 10.83
N THR A 413 2.54 4.49 11.06
CA THR A 413 3.86 4.33 11.69
C THR A 413 4.93 5.12 10.94
N ALA A 414 4.99 4.97 9.62
CA ALA A 414 5.95 5.65 8.76
C ALA A 414 5.81 7.16 8.83
N ILE A 415 4.58 7.67 8.83
CA ILE A 415 4.33 9.11 8.93
C ILE A 415 4.78 9.62 10.30
N TYR A 416 4.42 9.00 11.41
CA TYR A 416 4.91 9.39 12.73
C TYR A 416 6.44 9.30 12.82
N TYR A 417 7.05 8.31 12.17
CA TYR A 417 8.49 8.10 12.18
C TYR A 417 9.25 9.16 11.37
N TRP A 418 8.78 9.51 10.17
CA TRP A 418 9.50 10.40 9.27
C TRP A 418 8.98 11.84 9.20
N ILE A 419 7.79 12.16 9.72
CA ILE A 419 7.26 13.55 9.66
C ILE A 419 8.19 14.57 10.32
N PRO A 420 8.92 14.26 11.41
CA PRO A 420 9.89 15.22 11.95
C PRO A 420 11.03 15.50 10.96
N LYS A 421 11.46 14.49 10.18
CA LYS A 421 12.44 14.65 9.11
C LYS A 421 11.91 15.52 7.96
N TRP A 422 10.63 15.37 7.62
CA TRP A 422 10.01 16.11 6.51
C TRP A 422 9.71 17.56 6.84
N THR A 423 9.30 17.83 8.07
CA THR A 423 8.82 19.15 8.50
C THR A 423 9.83 19.94 9.34
N GLY A 424 10.81 19.26 9.93
CA GLY A 424 11.70 19.83 10.94
C GLY A 424 11.01 20.11 12.27
N ARG A 425 9.79 19.59 12.48
CA ARG A 425 8.99 19.79 13.70
C ARG A 425 8.55 18.45 14.27
N MET A 426 8.52 18.37 15.61
CA MET A 426 7.98 17.20 16.30
C MET A 426 6.46 17.31 16.43
N TYR A 427 5.74 16.21 16.19
CA TYR A 427 4.31 16.11 16.51
C TYR A 427 4.09 16.05 18.04
N ASN A 428 2.83 16.07 18.48
CA ASN A 428 2.53 15.91 19.91
C ASN A 428 2.43 14.42 20.26
N GLU A 429 3.37 13.95 21.07
CA GLU A 429 3.48 12.54 21.46
C GLU A 429 2.28 12.07 22.29
N PHE A 430 1.73 12.93 23.15
CA PHE A 430 0.53 12.58 23.93
C PHE A 430 -0.65 12.25 23.01
N TRP A 431 -0.96 13.15 22.05
CA TRP A 431 -2.04 12.90 21.08
C TRP A 431 -1.71 11.76 20.13
N GLY A 432 -0.43 11.51 19.84
CA GLY A 432 0.01 10.33 19.11
C GLY A 432 -0.34 9.03 19.86
N LYS A 433 -0.08 8.97 21.16
CA LYS A 433 -0.43 7.83 22.01
C LYS A 433 -1.94 7.68 22.21
N VAL A 434 -2.68 8.78 22.35
CA VAL A 434 -4.16 8.74 22.38
C VAL A 434 -4.71 8.14 21.08
N HIS A 435 -4.21 8.59 19.92
CA HIS A 435 -4.59 8.04 18.62
C HIS A 435 -4.25 6.53 18.53
N PHE A 436 -3.09 6.13 19.00
CA PHE A 436 -2.67 4.73 19.02
C PHE A 436 -3.66 3.85 19.79
N TRP A 437 -3.89 4.18 21.08
CA TRP A 437 -4.78 3.37 21.92
C TRP A 437 -6.22 3.37 21.41
N TRP A 438 -6.69 4.50 20.94
CA TRP A 438 -7.99 4.58 20.31
C TRP A 438 -8.10 3.65 19.10
N SER A 439 -7.13 3.72 18.18
CA SER A 439 -7.13 2.91 16.96
C SER A 439 -7.04 1.41 17.27
N VAL A 440 -6.17 1.00 18.20
CA VAL A 440 -6.00 -0.42 18.56
C VAL A 440 -7.26 -0.99 19.21
N VAL A 441 -7.89 -0.26 20.11
CA VAL A 441 -9.12 -0.74 20.75
C VAL A 441 -10.24 -0.90 19.71
N TRP A 442 -10.52 0.17 18.96
CA TRP A 442 -11.68 0.19 18.09
C TRP A 442 -11.52 -0.65 16.82
N VAL A 443 -10.32 -0.87 16.31
CA VAL A 443 -10.11 -1.83 15.22
C VAL A 443 -10.42 -3.27 15.64
N ASN A 444 -10.12 -3.64 16.89
CA ASN A 444 -10.47 -4.96 17.41
C ASN A 444 -11.97 -5.09 17.69
N VAL A 445 -12.61 -4.06 18.24
CA VAL A 445 -14.07 -4.04 18.42
C VAL A 445 -14.80 -4.13 17.07
N LEU A 446 -14.24 -3.53 16.02
CA LEU A 446 -14.80 -3.59 14.67
C LEU A 446 -14.64 -4.97 14.03
N PHE A 447 -13.44 -5.52 13.96
CA PHE A 447 -13.18 -6.69 13.09
C PHE A 447 -13.10 -8.03 13.84
N PHE A 448 -12.78 -8.06 15.12
CA PHE A 448 -12.68 -9.33 15.84
C PHE A 448 -14.01 -10.08 15.91
N PRO A 449 -15.17 -9.41 16.21
CA PRO A 449 -16.49 -10.07 16.22
C PRO A 449 -16.88 -10.67 14.86
N GLN A 450 -16.36 -10.13 13.75
CA GLN A 450 -16.67 -10.62 12.40
C GLN A 450 -16.13 -12.05 12.16
N HIS A 451 -15.09 -12.50 12.88
CA HIS A 451 -14.69 -13.91 12.84
C HIS A 451 -15.82 -14.83 13.31
N PHE A 452 -16.50 -14.46 14.39
CA PHE A 452 -17.61 -15.25 14.94
C PHE A 452 -18.85 -15.20 14.04
N LEU A 453 -19.13 -14.06 13.42
CA LEU A 453 -20.19 -13.95 12.40
C LEU A 453 -19.94 -14.94 11.25
N GLY A 454 -18.68 -15.00 10.76
CA GLY A 454 -18.32 -15.93 9.69
C GLY A 454 -18.35 -17.40 10.13
N LEU A 455 -17.86 -17.71 11.34
CA LEU A 455 -17.94 -19.05 11.92
C LEU A 455 -19.39 -19.52 12.07
N ALA A 456 -20.32 -18.63 12.39
CA ALA A 456 -21.75 -18.89 12.46
C ALA A 456 -22.44 -18.91 11.08
N GLY A 457 -21.74 -18.65 9.98
CA GLY A 457 -22.21 -18.75 8.61
C GLY A 457 -22.83 -17.48 8.04
N MET A 458 -22.63 -16.30 8.65
CA MET A 458 -23.09 -15.05 8.04
C MET A 458 -22.32 -14.75 6.75
N GLN A 459 -23.05 -14.65 5.63
CA GLN A 459 -22.50 -14.32 4.33
C GLN A 459 -22.02 -12.86 4.28
N ARG A 460 -20.97 -12.58 3.51
CA ARG A 460 -20.53 -11.21 3.20
C ARG A 460 -21.30 -10.62 2.01
N ARG A 461 -21.25 -9.31 1.87
CA ARG A 461 -21.87 -8.54 0.75
C ARG A 461 -23.39 -8.66 0.68
N VAL A 462 -24.04 -8.86 1.81
CA VAL A 462 -25.50 -8.89 1.94
C VAL A 462 -26.00 -7.66 2.70
N PRO A 463 -27.08 -6.99 2.25
CA PRO A 463 -27.60 -5.79 2.91
C PRO A 463 -28.46 -6.13 4.15
N ASP A 464 -28.84 -7.38 4.32
CA ASP A 464 -29.68 -7.86 5.42
C ASP A 464 -29.18 -9.21 5.93
N TYR A 465 -29.53 -9.56 7.17
CA TYR A 465 -29.05 -10.77 7.83
C TYR A 465 -30.07 -11.32 8.85
N ASN A 466 -29.88 -12.57 9.24
CA ASN A 466 -30.70 -13.20 10.25
C ASN A 466 -30.53 -12.56 11.63
N VAL A 467 -31.60 -12.37 12.38
CA VAL A 467 -31.63 -11.78 13.73
C VAL A 467 -30.60 -12.39 14.70
N ALA A 468 -30.24 -13.65 14.51
CA ALA A 468 -29.19 -14.31 15.32
C ALA A 468 -27.79 -13.67 15.23
N PHE A 469 -27.56 -12.84 14.25
CA PHE A 469 -26.26 -12.12 14.05
C PHE A 469 -26.25 -10.69 14.56
N THR A 470 -27.35 -10.22 15.20
CA THR A 470 -27.55 -8.82 15.57
C THR A 470 -26.45 -8.31 16.51
N ASP A 471 -26.21 -8.97 17.64
CA ASP A 471 -25.28 -8.48 18.68
C ASP A 471 -23.86 -8.22 18.15
N PHE A 472 -23.33 -9.15 17.35
CA PHE A 472 -22.00 -8.99 16.77
C PHE A 472 -21.93 -7.91 15.68
N ASN A 473 -23.02 -7.69 14.94
CA ASN A 473 -23.11 -6.61 13.96
C ASN A 473 -23.20 -5.24 14.62
N GLU A 474 -23.96 -5.10 15.70
CA GLU A 474 -24.04 -3.87 16.50
C GLU A 474 -22.69 -3.49 17.07
N ILE A 475 -22.00 -4.43 17.75
CA ILE A 475 -20.65 -4.23 18.30
C ILE A 475 -19.68 -3.81 17.20
N SER A 476 -19.67 -4.52 16.08
CA SER A 476 -18.83 -4.23 14.93
C SER A 476 -19.12 -2.83 14.34
N SER A 477 -20.38 -2.43 14.25
CA SER A 477 -20.76 -1.11 13.73
C SER A 477 -20.34 0.02 14.67
N ILE A 478 -20.52 -0.12 15.97
CA ILE A 478 -20.00 0.84 16.97
C ILE A 478 -18.49 0.99 16.81
N GLY A 479 -17.78 -0.15 16.67
CA GLY A 479 -16.34 -0.17 16.41
C GLY A 479 -15.96 0.62 15.15
N ALA A 480 -16.72 0.49 14.06
CA ALA A 480 -16.46 1.20 12.80
C ALA A 480 -16.56 2.72 12.95
N PHE A 481 -17.65 3.20 13.55
CA PHE A 481 -17.86 4.64 13.76
C PHE A 481 -16.75 5.22 14.64
N LEU A 482 -16.44 4.58 15.76
CA LEU A 482 -15.43 5.09 16.69
C LEU A 482 -14.03 4.97 16.12
N PHE A 483 -13.69 3.91 15.39
CA PHE A 483 -12.42 3.80 14.69
C PHE A 483 -12.25 4.93 13.68
N PHE A 484 -13.25 5.15 12.82
CA PHE A 484 -13.19 6.18 11.77
C PHE A 484 -13.01 7.59 12.34
N PHE A 485 -13.82 7.98 13.32
CA PHE A 485 -13.71 9.32 13.93
C PHE A 485 -12.41 9.51 14.71
N GLY A 486 -11.84 8.45 15.26
CA GLY A 486 -10.53 8.50 15.91
C GLY A 486 -9.38 8.90 14.97
N GLN A 487 -9.51 8.67 13.67
CA GLN A 487 -8.49 9.04 12.71
C GLN A 487 -8.32 10.56 12.54
N PHE A 488 -9.31 11.36 12.92
CA PHE A 488 -9.18 12.82 12.96
C PHE A 488 -8.16 13.29 14.00
N ILE A 489 -7.92 12.53 15.08
CA ILE A 489 -6.85 12.82 16.06
C ILE A 489 -5.50 12.82 15.33
N PHE A 490 -5.26 11.81 14.48
CA PHE A 490 -4.06 11.72 13.65
C PHE A 490 -3.94 12.92 12.71
N VAL A 491 -4.99 13.19 11.93
CA VAL A 491 -4.99 14.28 10.94
C VAL A 491 -4.68 15.63 11.62
N ILE A 492 -5.36 15.95 12.71
CA ILE A 492 -5.13 17.22 13.44
C ILE A 492 -3.69 17.30 13.96
N ASN A 493 -3.16 16.20 14.53
CA ASN A 493 -1.79 16.15 15.04
C ASN A 493 -0.75 16.35 13.92
N MET A 494 -0.98 15.75 12.73
CA MET A 494 -0.10 15.89 11.57
C MET A 494 -0.17 17.28 10.95
N LEU A 495 -1.36 17.83 10.79
CA LEU A 495 -1.53 19.21 10.30
C LEU A 495 -0.90 20.23 11.25
N ALA A 496 -1.07 20.06 12.55
CA ALA A 496 -0.42 20.91 13.54
C ALA A 496 1.12 20.83 13.46
N CYS A 497 1.68 19.66 13.14
CA CYS A 497 3.10 19.48 12.89
C CYS A 497 3.53 20.19 11.59
N CYS A 498 2.82 19.98 10.50
CA CYS A 498 3.15 20.56 9.18
C CYS A 498 3.10 22.11 9.20
N TYR A 499 2.07 22.68 9.78
CA TYR A 499 1.84 24.14 9.78
C TYR A 499 2.44 24.84 11.00
N GLY A 500 2.99 24.11 11.97
CA GLY A 500 3.57 24.70 13.18
C GLY A 500 2.52 25.26 14.15
N TRP A 501 1.29 24.74 14.13
CA TRP A 501 0.24 25.14 15.07
C TRP A 501 0.64 24.82 16.50
N PHE A 502 0.05 25.53 17.46
CA PHE A 502 0.33 25.38 18.89
C PHE A 502 1.80 25.64 19.27
N GLY A 503 2.48 26.55 18.52
CA GLY A 503 3.84 27.00 18.84
C GLY A 503 4.95 26.02 18.51
N ARG A 504 4.71 25.01 17.67
CA ARG A 504 5.72 24.01 17.26
C ARG A 504 6.80 24.64 16.39
N LYS A 505 8.02 24.61 16.88
CA LYS A 505 9.20 25.21 16.22
C LYS A 505 9.89 24.18 15.29
N ARG A 506 10.68 24.69 14.35
CA ARG A 506 11.58 23.91 13.52
C ARG A 506 12.95 23.78 14.21
N ASP A 507 13.05 22.89 15.15
CA ASP A 507 14.23 22.69 16.01
C ASP A 507 14.66 21.21 16.11
N VAL A 508 14.11 20.37 15.24
CA VAL A 508 14.40 18.93 15.24
C VAL A 508 15.78 18.68 14.61
N PRO A 509 16.65 17.89 15.27
CA PRO A 509 17.98 17.58 14.74
C PRO A 509 17.91 16.70 13.48
N ALA A 510 19.04 16.57 12.78
CA ALA A 510 19.14 15.68 11.61
C ALA A 510 18.76 14.24 11.99
N ARG A 511 19.29 13.72 13.09
CA ARG A 511 18.91 12.41 13.66
C ARG A 511 17.91 12.63 14.78
N VAL A 512 16.62 12.44 14.50
CA VAL A 512 15.51 12.67 15.45
C VAL A 512 15.46 11.58 16.53
N TRP A 513 15.65 10.33 16.10
CA TRP A 513 15.57 9.17 16.98
C TRP A 513 16.98 8.66 17.29
N GLU A 514 17.28 8.45 18.56
CA GLU A 514 18.62 8.05 19.02
C GLU A 514 19.11 6.76 18.33
N GLY A 515 18.23 5.77 18.15
CA GLY A 515 18.55 4.50 17.48
C GLY A 515 18.46 4.54 15.95
N ALA A 516 18.08 5.67 15.35
CA ALA A 516 17.90 5.76 13.91
C ALA A 516 19.23 5.65 13.15
N ARG A 517 19.21 4.87 12.09
CA ARG A 517 20.35 4.63 11.21
C ARG A 517 19.89 4.79 9.76
N GLY A 518 20.81 5.08 8.85
CA GLY A 518 20.52 5.26 7.43
C GLY A 518 20.90 6.66 6.93
N LEU A 519 21.04 6.77 5.60
CA LEU A 519 21.49 8.01 4.95
C LEU A 519 20.49 9.15 5.12
N GLU A 520 19.21 8.87 5.21
CA GLU A 520 18.15 9.85 5.44
C GLU A 520 18.33 10.63 6.76
N TRP A 521 19.04 10.07 7.72
CA TRP A 521 19.31 10.71 9.01
C TRP A 521 20.64 11.49 9.04
N THR A 522 21.40 11.48 7.96
CA THR A 522 22.64 12.26 7.84
C THR A 522 22.41 13.69 7.35
N VAL A 523 21.25 13.96 6.77
CA VAL A 523 20.87 15.27 6.23
C VAL A 523 20.02 16.07 7.23
N PRO A 524 19.97 17.42 7.12
CA PRO A 524 19.16 18.25 8.02
C PRO A 524 17.67 17.90 8.05
N SER A 525 16.96 18.37 9.06
CA SER A 525 15.50 18.31 9.17
C SER A 525 14.94 19.74 9.19
N PRO A 526 14.10 20.17 8.22
CA PRO A 526 13.64 19.42 7.05
C PRO A 526 14.76 19.09 6.06
N ALA A 527 14.57 17.99 5.31
CA ALA A 527 15.50 17.61 4.24
C ALA A 527 15.54 18.70 3.15
N PRO A 528 16.73 19.06 2.62
CA PRO A 528 16.87 20.04 1.54
C PRO A 528 16.06 19.64 0.30
N TYR A 529 15.71 20.62 -0.55
CA TYR A 529 14.95 20.36 -1.78
C TYR A 529 15.71 19.41 -2.72
N HIS A 530 17.00 19.59 -2.88
CA HIS A 530 17.94 18.64 -3.48
C HIS A 530 18.76 18.01 -2.33
N THR A 531 18.57 16.72 -2.06
CA THR A 531 19.09 16.10 -0.82
C THR A 531 20.56 15.70 -0.96
N PHE A 532 20.93 15.09 -2.10
CA PHE A 532 22.30 14.61 -2.36
C PHE A 532 22.78 15.14 -3.71
N GLU A 533 23.17 16.41 -3.77
CA GLU A 533 23.83 16.97 -4.95
C GLU A 533 25.17 16.25 -5.23
N VAL A 534 25.87 15.89 -4.17
CA VAL A 534 27.01 14.98 -4.20
C VAL A 534 26.60 13.70 -3.49
N GLN A 535 26.67 12.58 -4.18
CA GLN A 535 26.32 11.28 -3.60
C GLN A 535 27.26 10.94 -2.44
N PRO A 536 26.71 10.49 -1.29
CA PRO A 536 27.51 10.06 -0.16
C PRO A 536 28.27 8.78 -0.50
N GLN A 537 29.47 8.62 0.04
CA GLN A 537 30.23 7.37 -0.01
C GLN A 537 29.78 6.49 1.15
N VAL A 538 29.38 5.27 0.87
CA VAL A 538 29.01 4.29 1.91
C VAL A 538 30.21 3.40 2.21
N PRO A 539 30.79 3.47 3.42
CA PRO A 539 31.95 2.66 3.79
C PRO A 539 31.68 1.15 3.71
N ALA A 540 32.69 0.39 3.33
CA ALA A 540 32.55 -1.06 3.14
C ALA A 540 32.17 -1.83 4.43
N TYR A 541 32.52 -1.32 5.61
CA TYR A 541 32.35 -1.98 6.91
C TYR A 541 31.11 -1.54 7.70
N GLU A 542 30.55 -0.35 7.44
CA GLU A 542 29.40 0.15 8.22
C GLU A 542 28.08 -0.60 7.95
N ILE A 543 28.07 -1.49 6.98
CA ILE A 543 26.83 -2.01 6.44
C ILE A 543 26.59 -3.46 6.84
N THR A 544 27.60 -4.20 7.26
CA THR A 544 27.42 -5.56 7.80
C THR A 544 26.82 -5.56 9.22
N THR A 545 26.87 -4.41 9.92
CA THR A 545 26.35 -4.28 11.30
C THR A 545 25.24 -3.25 11.42
N GLY A 546 25.00 -2.50 10.36
CA GLY A 546 24.31 -1.18 10.46
C GLY A 546 22.89 -1.21 10.08
N GLN A 547 22.36 -2.19 9.82
CA GLN A 547 20.98 -2.00 9.43
C GLN A 547 20.13 -1.44 10.46
#